data_032074d73447d8c2e05aae2639984dc7
#
_entry.id   032074d73447d8c2e05aae2639984dc7
#
_cell.length_a   1.000
_cell.length_b   1.000
_cell.length_c   1.000
_cell.angle_alpha   90.00
_cell.angle_beta   90.00
_cell.angle_gamma   90.00
#
_symmetry.space_group_name_H-M   'P 1'
#
loop_
_entity.id
_entity.type
_entity.pdbx_description
1 polymer ?
#
loop_
_entity_poly.entity_id
_entity_poly.type
_entity_poly.pdbx_seq_one_letter_code
_entity_poly.pdbx_strand_id
1 'polypeptide(L)'
;AFVSRVFHAAKEMGVHTCLDTSGFLNTNYTDEMLEDIDLCLLDVKSGDEETYHKVTGGTLQPTIDFGQRLAKAGKKIWVRFVLVPGLTDSEENVENVAKICESFGDAVEHIDVLGFHQLGRPKWHELRIPYPLENQKGPNAAPRERVTNQFKDHGFTVY
;
A
#
# COMPACT_ATOMS: atom_id res chain seq x y z
N ALA A 1 -10.55 12.44 -13.36
CA ALA A 1 -10.84 13.76 -13.95
C ALA A 1 -10.07 14.91 -13.25
N PHE A 2 -10.21 15.16 -11.93
CA PHE A 2 -9.49 16.26 -11.27
C PHE A 2 -7.99 15.94 -11.11
N VAL A 3 -7.65 14.84 -10.43
CA VAL A 3 -6.27 14.41 -10.17
C VAL A 3 -5.48 14.24 -11.46
N SER A 4 -6.06 13.62 -12.49
CA SER A 4 -5.43 13.47 -13.80
C SER A 4 -5.02 14.82 -14.41
N ARG A 5 -5.89 15.84 -14.38
CA ARG A 5 -5.54 17.17 -14.89
C ARG A 5 -4.45 17.85 -14.09
N VAL A 6 -4.44 17.65 -12.75
CA VAL A 6 -3.39 18.19 -11.87
C VAL A 6 -2.05 17.54 -12.21
N PHE A 7 -2.02 16.20 -12.35
CA PHE A 7 -0.79 15.49 -12.68
C PHE A 7 -0.26 15.89 -14.06
N HIS A 8 -1.14 15.95 -15.06
CA HIS A 8 -0.77 16.38 -16.40
C HIS A 8 -0.14 17.78 -16.39
N ALA A 9 -0.79 18.76 -15.75
CA ALA A 9 -0.23 20.11 -15.64
C ALA A 9 1.11 20.14 -14.87
N ALA A 10 1.26 19.31 -13.82
CA ALA A 10 2.51 19.19 -13.08
C ALA A 10 3.64 18.64 -13.98
N LYS A 11 3.32 17.63 -14.82
CA LYS A 11 4.27 17.06 -15.78
C LYS A 11 4.70 18.07 -16.82
N GLU A 12 3.78 18.87 -17.35
CA GLU A 12 4.11 19.97 -18.28
C GLU A 12 5.05 21.00 -17.66
N MET A 13 4.99 21.19 -16.33
CA MET A 13 5.88 22.07 -15.57
C MET A 13 7.20 21.40 -15.16
N GLY A 14 7.42 20.13 -15.53
CA GLY A 14 8.60 19.36 -15.13
C GLY A 14 8.61 18.93 -13.64
N VAL A 15 7.44 18.92 -12.97
CA VAL A 15 7.29 18.52 -11.58
C VAL A 15 7.06 17.01 -11.50
N HIS A 16 7.80 16.35 -10.62
CA HIS A 16 7.64 14.92 -10.32
C HIS A 16 6.27 14.65 -9.66
N THR A 17 5.59 13.61 -10.15
CA THR A 17 4.24 13.25 -9.69
C THR A 17 4.27 11.92 -8.95
N CYS A 18 3.59 11.86 -7.81
CA CYS A 18 3.49 10.67 -7.01
C CYS A 18 2.02 10.38 -6.64
N LEU A 19 1.54 9.20 -7.05
CA LEU A 19 0.19 8.73 -6.73
C LEU A 19 0.20 7.92 -5.44
N ASP A 20 -0.58 8.33 -4.44
CA ASP A 20 -0.81 7.60 -3.19
C ASP A 20 -2.17 6.91 -3.26
N THR A 21 -2.20 5.57 -3.24
CA THR A 21 -3.43 4.79 -3.46
C THR A 21 -3.33 3.36 -2.92
N SER A 22 -4.48 2.73 -2.67
CA SER A 22 -4.59 1.27 -2.49
C SER A 22 -4.78 0.52 -3.82
N GLY A 23 -4.92 1.22 -4.95
CA GLY A 23 -5.19 0.60 -6.23
C GLY A 23 -6.61 0.02 -6.41
N PHE A 24 -7.48 0.11 -5.40
CA PHE A 24 -8.81 -0.52 -5.41
C PHE A 24 -9.68 -0.08 -6.60
N LEU A 25 -9.58 1.19 -7.01
CA LEU A 25 -10.29 1.73 -8.16
C LEU A 25 -9.46 1.70 -9.45
N ASN A 26 -8.66 0.67 -9.64
CA ASN A 26 -7.69 0.54 -10.73
C ASN A 26 -8.30 0.73 -12.14
N THR A 27 -9.54 0.29 -12.33
CA THR A 27 -10.27 0.41 -13.61
C THR A 27 -10.66 1.85 -13.96
N ASN A 28 -10.60 2.78 -13.01
CA ASN A 28 -10.85 4.19 -13.25
C ASN A 28 -9.63 4.95 -13.79
N TYR A 29 -8.45 4.31 -13.79
CA TYR A 29 -7.24 4.89 -14.36
C TYR A 29 -7.12 4.47 -15.83
N THR A 30 -7.07 5.43 -16.74
CA THR A 30 -6.73 5.17 -18.15
C THR A 30 -5.22 5.02 -18.31
N ASP A 31 -4.77 4.49 -19.45
CA ASP A 31 -3.33 4.37 -19.71
C ASP A 31 -2.68 5.74 -19.85
N GLU A 32 -3.38 6.72 -20.44
CA GLU A 32 -2.88 8.11 -20.49
C GLU A 32 -2.72 8.71 -19.08
N MET A 33 -3.60 8.39 -18.13
CA MET A 33 -3.44 8.83 -16.75
C MET A 33 -2.20 8.22 -16.09
N LEU A 34 -1.85 6.98 -16.45
CA LEU A 34 -0.64 6.34 -15.92
C LEU A 34 0.63 6.99 -16.49
N GLU A 35 0.60 7.55 -17.71
CA GLU A 35 1.76 8.25 -18.29
C GLU A 35 2.22 9.42 -17.41
N ASP A 36 1.28 10.12 -16.79
CA ASP A 36 1.54 11.27 -15.92
C ASP A 36 1.99 10.90 -14.50
N ILE A 37 2.14 9.60 -14.17
CA ILE A 37 2.61 9.11 -12.87
C ILE A 37 4.10 8.74 -12.98
N ASP A 38 4.94 9.34 -12.14
CA ASP A 38 6.35 8.96 -12.03
C ASP A 38 6.56 7.87 -10.98
N LEU A 39 5.83 7.94 -9.87
CA LEU A 39 5.93 7.03 -8.74
C LEU A 39 4.54 6.71 -8.18
N CYS A 40 4.33 5.48 -7.75
CA CYS A 40 3.15 5.08 -7.00
C CYS A 40 3.52 4.63 -5.58
N LEU A 41 2.93 5.25 -4.56
CA LEU A 41 2.89 4.69 -3.20
C LEU A 41 1.69 3.76 -3.13
N LEU A 42 1.94 2.45 -3.20
CA LEU A 42 0.88 1.45 -3.24
C LEU A 42 0.69 0.81 -1.87
N ASP A 43 -0.47 1.03 -1.27
CA ASP A 43 -0.85 0.39 -0.02
C ASP A 43 -1.30 -1.05 -0.25
N VAL A 44 -0.49 -2.03 0.15
CA VAL A 44 -0.89 -3.44 0.24
C VAL A 44 -1.27 -3.71 1.69
N LYS A 45 -2.57 -3.67 1.98
CA LYS A 45 -3.08 -3.71 3.37
C LYS A 45 -3.01 -5.10 4.02
N SER A 46 -3.00 -6.17 3.22
CA SER A 46 -2.86 -7.57 3.63
C SER A 46 -2.54 -8.42 2.41
N GLY A 47 -1.93 -9.59 2.62
CA GLY A 47 -1.74 -10.64 1.61
C GLY A 47 -2.77 -11.76 1.69
N ASP A 48 -3.69 -11.65 2.65
CA ASP A 48 -4.79 -12.56 2.89
C ASP A 48 -6.13 -11.86 2.61
N GLU A 49 -7.02 -12.50 1.83
CA GLU A 49 -8.28 -11.90 1.39
C GLU A 49 -9.22 -11.60 2.55
N GLU A 50 -9.32 -12.50 3.54
CA GLU A 50 -10.20 -12.32 4.68
C GLU A 50 -9.72 -11.14 5.52
N THR A 51 -8.43 -11.09 5.83
CA THR A 51 -7.80 -9.98 6.56
C THR A 51 -7.91 -8.68 5.76
N TYR A 52 -7.68 -8.73 4.44
CA TYR A 52 -7.84 -7.55 3.58
C TYR A 52 -9.27 -6.99 3.65
N HIS A 53 -10.27 -7.87 3.52
CA HIS A 53 -11.68 -7.48 3.65
C HIS A 53 -11.98 -6.88 5.03
N LYS A 54 -11.48 -7.50 6.08
CA LYS A 54 -11.67 -7.04 7.47
C LYS A 54 -11.11 -5.63 7.71
N VAL A 55 -9.96 -5.30 7.12
CA VAL A 55 -9.30 -4.00 7.35
C VAL A 55 -9.73 -2.90 6.38
N THR A 56 -10.29 -3.25 5.22
CA THR A 56 -10.62 -2.30 4.17
C THR A 56 -12.10 -2.27 3.78
N GLY A 57 -12.82 -3.36 4.01
CA GLY A 57 -14.17 -3.61 3.48
C GLY A 57 -14.19 -3.96 1.98
N GLY A 58 -13.04 -4.00 1.32
CA GLY A 58 -12.90 -4.31 -0.11
C GLY A 58 -12.32 -5.70 -0.35
N THR A 59 -11.93 -5.97 -1.59
CA THR A 59 -11.26 -7.19 -2.04
C THR A 59 -9.80 -6.89 -2.42
N LEU A 60 -8.91 -7.87 -2.26
CA LEU A 60 -7.48 -7.72 -2.48
C LEU A 60 -7.10 -7.66 -3.98
N GLN A 61 -7.81 -8.42 -4.83
CA GLN A 61 -7.44 -8.59 -6.24
C GLN A 61 -7.25 -7.27 -7.01
N PRO A 62 -8.11 -6.23 -6.86
CA PRO A 62 -7.90 -4.95 -7.54
C PRO A 62 -6.55 -4.28 -7.23
N THR A 63 -6.05 -4.43 -6.00
CA THR A 63 -4.72 -3.92 -5.61
C THR A 63 -3.61 -4.65 -6.35
N ILE A 64 -3.70 -5.98 -6.45
CA ILE A 64 -2.75 -6.82 -7.18
C ILE A 64 -2.75 -6.45 -8.67
N ASP A 65 -3.93 -6.39 -9.28
CA ASP A 65 -4.10 -6.04 -10.70
C ASP A 65 -3.50 -4.66 -11.00
N PHE A 66 -3.69 -3.70 -10.09
CA PHE A 66 -3.13 -2.36 -10.27
C PHE A 66 -1.61 -2.34 -10.18
N GLY A 67 -1.01 -3.03 -9.20
CA GLY A 67 0.44 -3.16 -9.08
C GLY A 67 1.08 -3.80 -10.32
N GLN A 68 0.48 -4.88 -10.83
CA GLN A 68 0.92 -5.54 -12.07
C GLN A 68 0.78 -4.64 -13.29
N ARG A 69 -0.30 -3.84 -13.35
CA ARG A 69 -0.51 -2.88 -14.44
C ARG A 69 0.53 -1.75 -14.39
N LEU A 70 0.86 -1.23 -13.21
CA LEU A 70 1.92 -0.24 -13.02
C LEU A 70 3.27 -0.79 -13.47
N ALA A 71 3.60 -2.01 -13.05
CA ALA A 71 4.84 -2.70 -13.43
C ALA A 71 4.93 -2.85 -14.96
N LYS A 72 3.86 -3.31 -15.60
CA LYS A 72 3.77 -3.42 -17.06
C LYS A 72 3.92 -2.09 -17.79
N ALA A 73 3.44 -1.00 -17.17
CA ALA A 73 3.60 0.37 -17.68
C ALA A 73 4.97 1.00 -17.35
N GLY A 74 5.91 0.23 -16.75
CA GLY A 74 7.25 0.70 -16.39
C GLY A 74 7.27 1.72 -15.27
N LYS A 75 6.21 1.78 -14.44
CA LYS A 75 6.12 2.72 -13.32
C LYS A 75 6.82 2.17 -12.09
N LYS A 76 7.41 3.06 -11.29
CA LYS A 76 8.03 2.70 -10.01
C LYS A 76 7.00 2.62 -8.90
N ILE A 77 7.21 1.67 -7.98
CA ILE A 77 6.30 1.40 -6.87
C ILE A 77 7.10 1.39 -5.57
N TRP A 78 6.65 2.17 -4.60
CA TRP A 78 7.00 2.00 -3.21
C TRP A 78 5.80 1.37 -2.52
N VAL A 79 5.98 0.15 -2.02
CA VAL A 79 4.92 -0.55 -1.33
C VAL A 79 4.86 -0.10 0.11
N ARG A 80 3.66 0.17 0.62
CA ARG A 80 3.46 0.47 2.04
C ARG A 80 2.64 -0.63 2.70
N PHE A 81 3.19 -1.20 3.75
CA PHE A 81 2.55 -2.21 4.58
C PHE A 81 2.39 -1.71 6.01
N VAL A 82 1.15 -1.64 6.51
CA VAL A 82 0.86 -1.21 7.88
C VAL A 82 0.83 -2.41 8.80
N LEU A 83 1.79 -2.45 9.72
CA LEU A 83 1.93 -3.51 10.73
C LEU A 83 1.02 -3.22 11.92
N VAL A 84 -0.06 -3.99 12.04
CA VAL A 84 -1.02 -3.95 13.15
C VAL A 84 -0.92 -5.25 13.94
N PRO A 85 -0.37 -5.24 15.19
CA PRO A 85 -0.20 -6.46 15.97
C PRO A 85 -1.50 -7.24 16.16
N GLY A 86 -1.46 -8.55 15.91
CA GLY A 86 -2.61 -9.45 16.00
C GLY A 86 -3.63 -9.31 14.87
N LEU A 87 -3.36 -8.50 13.85
CA LEU A 87 -4.27 -8.32 12.72
C LEU A 87 -3.57 -8.54 11.38
N THR A 88 -2.47 -7.83 11.11
CA THR A 88 -1.75 -7.94 9.83
C THR A 88 -0.36 -8.57 9.96
N ASP A 89 0.08 -8.89 11.16
CA ASP A 89 1.45 -9.29 11.49
C ASP A 89 1.72 -10.80 11.51
N SER A 90 0.75 -11.65 11.11
CA SER A 90 1.02 -13.09 11.02
C SER A 90 2.11 -13.37 9.97
N GLU A 91 2.95 -14.39 10.22
CA GLU A 91 4.02 -14.77 9.29
C GLU A 91 3.46 -15.10 7.90
N GLU A 92 2.35 -15.84 7.85
CA GLU A 92 1.69 -16.21 6.60
C GLU A 92 1.18 -14.98 5.82
N ASN A 93 0.54 -14.02 6.51
CA ASN A 93 0.07 -12.81 5.85
C ASN A 93 1.21 -11.99 5.26
N VAL A 94 2.31 -11.82 6.01
CA VAL A 94 3.50 -11.09 5.55
C VAL A 94 4.15 -11.79 4.37
N GLU A 95 4.26 -13.12 4.43
CA GLU A 95 4.76 -13.96 3.33
C GLU A 95 3.91 -13.78 2.05
N ASN A 96 2.59 -13.73 2.20
CA ASN A 96 1.69 -13.51 1.06
C ASN A 96 1.83 -12.10 0.50
N VAL A 97 2.03 -11.08 1.35
CA VAL A 97 2.34 -9.72 0.88
C VAL A 97 3.65 -9.70 0.10
N ALA A 98 4.70 -10.39 0.58
CA ALA A 98 5.97 -10.48 -0.13
C ALA A 98 5.80 -11.10 -1.54
N LYS A 99 5.05 -12.21 -1.66
CA LYS A 99 4.74 -12.84 -2.95
C LYS A 99 3.94 -11.93 -3.89
N ILE A 100 3.02 -11.15 -3.35
CA ILE A 100 2.31 -10.13 -4.14
C ILE A 100 3.30 -9.10 -4.68
N CYS A 101 4.21 -8.60 -3.84
CA CYS A 101 5.25 -7.65 -4.26
C CYS A 101 6.19 -8.25 -5.31
N GLU A 102 6.57 -9.53 -5.19
CA GLU A 102 7.36 -10.26 -6.20
C GLU A 102 6.65 -10.27 -7.57
N SER A 103 5.31 -10.37 -7.59
CA SER A 103 4.54 -10.33 -8.82
C SER A 103 4.60 -9.00 -9.57
N PHE A 104 5.09 -7.94 -8.92
CA PHE A 104 5.33 -6.63 -9.53
C PHE A 104 6.77 -6.48 -10.07
N GLY A 105 7.64 -7.47 -9.79
CA GLY A 105 9.01 -7.53 -10.29
C GLY A 105 9.84 -6.30 -9.92
N ASP A 106 10.72 -5.87 -10.85
CA ASP A 106 11.64 -4.74 -10.66
C ASP A 106 10.96 -3.36 -10.55
N ALA A 107 9.64 -3.32 -10.65
CA ALA A 107 8.88 -2.09 -10.40
C ALA A 107 8.92 -1.68 -8.92
N VAL A 108 9.04 -2.64 -7.99
CA VAL A 108 9.14 -2.36 -6.56
C VAL A 108 10.55 -1.90 -6.21
N GLU A 109 10.69 -0.62 -5.86
CA GLU A 109 11.98 -0.07 -5.42
C GLU A 109 12.26 -0.36 -3.94
N HIS A 110 11.22 -0.31 -3.10
CA HIS A 110 11.32 -0.72 -1.70
C HIS A 110 9.94 -0.96 -1.08
N ILE A 111 9.96 -1.49 0.15
CA ILE A 111 8.78 -1.67 1.00
C ILE A 111 8.95 -0.85 2.28
N ASP A 112 7.96 0.00 2.59
CA ASP A 112 7.87 0.70 3.87
C ASP A 112 7.05 -0.13 4.87
N VAL A 113 7.67 -0.57 5.96
CA VAL A 113 6.98 -1.22 7.08
C VAL A 113 6.57 -0.16 8.10
N LEU A 114 5.32 0.28 8.00
CA LEU A 114 4.76 1.34 8.82
C LEU A 114 4.11 0.77 10.08
N GLY A 115 4.63 1.12 11.25
CA GLY A 115 4.00 0.74 12.52
C GLY A 115 2.63 1.43 12.69
N PHE A 116 1.60 0.65 13.06
CA PHE A 116 0.30 1.20 13.39
C PHE A 116 0.39 2.28 14.48
N HIS A 117 -0.39 3.34 14.33
CA HIS A 117 -0.53 4.43 15.30
C HIS A 117 -1.96 4.98 15.36
N GLN A 118 -2.29 5.68 16.44
CA GLN A 118 -3.64 6.19 16.74
C GLN A 118 -3.96 7.58 16.15
N LEU A 119 -3.17 8.11 15.22
CA LEU A 119 -3.38 9.45 14.67
C LEU A 119 -4.69 9.63 13.89
N GLY A 120 -5.29 8.54 13.40
CA GLY A 120 -6.59 8.57 12.73
C GLY A 120 -7.80 8.63 13.68
N ARG A 121 -7.62 8.29 14.97
CA ARG A 121 -8.68 8.16 15.97
C ARG A 121 -9.58 9.39 16.12
N PRO A 122 -9.05 10.64 16.18
CA PRO A 122 -9.89 11.83 16.27
C PRO A 122 -10.92 11.95 15.14
N LYS A 123 -10.56 11.55 13.90
CA LYS A 123 -11.47 11.59 12.74
C LYS A 123 -12.67 10.67 12.92
N TRP A 124 -12.48 9.47 13.49
CA TRP A 124 -13.56 8.53 13.79
C TRP A 124 -14.52 9.12 14.81
N HIS A 125 -13.98 9.77 15.87
CA HIS A 125 -14.79 10.42 16.90
C HIS A 125 -15.58 11.62 16.34
N GLU A 126 -14.96 12.46 15.50
CA GLU A 126 -15.64 13.57 14.83
C GLU A 126 -16.79 13.10 13.94
N LEU A 127 -16.60 12.00 13.22
CA LEU A 127 -17.61 11.37 12.38
C LEU A 127 -18.67 10.60 13.19
N ARG A 128 -18.47 10.42 14.49
CA ARG A 128 -19.33 9.62 15.39
C ARG A 128 -19.45 8.18 14.93
N ILE A 129 -18.40 7.62 14.35
CA ILE A 129 -18.33 6.23 13.90
C ILE A 129 -17.48 5.46 14.93
N PRO A 130 -17.95 4.28 15.41
CA PRO A 130 -17.17 3.43 16.30
C PRO A 130 -15.81 3.09 15.67
N TYR A 131 -14.71 3.33 16.40
CA TYR A 131 -13.37 3.02 15.91
C TYR A 131 -12.99 1.58 16.27
N PRO A 132 -12.86 0.64 15.31
CA PRO A 132 -12.60 -0.77 15.61
C PRO A 132 -11.26 -1.00 16.31
N LEU A 133 -10.28 -0.11 16.11
CA LEU A 133 -8.94 -0.19 16.68
C LEU A 133 -8.72 0.76 17.85
N GLU A 134 -9.78 1.15 18.58
CA GLU A 134 -9.74 2.12 19.70
C GLU A 134 -8.66 1.81 20.73
N ASN A 135 -8.49 0.54 21.08
CA ASN A 135 -7.55 0.08 22.09
C ASN A 135 -6.29 -0.60 21.50
N GLN A 136 -6.15 -0.57 20.17
CA GLN A 136 -5.02 -1.19 19.50
C GLN A 136 -3.73 -0.43 19.80
N LYS A 137 -2.70 -1.15 20.21
CA LYS A 137 -1.35 -0.58 20.40
C LYS A 137 -0.53 -0.76 19.13
N GLY A 138 0.39 0.16 18.89
CA GLY A 138 1.39 0.00 17.84
C GLY A 138 2.33 -1.17 18.13
N PRO A 139 3.06 -1.65 17.11
CA PRO A 139 4.00 -2.75 17.26
C PRO A 139 5.20 -2.34 18.13
N ASN A 140 5.69 -3.30 18.94
CA ASN A 140 6.99 -3.21 19.58
C ASN A 140 8.11 -3.41 18.53
N ALA A 141 9.38 -3.26 18.95
CA ALA A 141 10.54 -3.41 18.06
C ALA A 141 10.63 -4.82 17.45
N ALA A 142 10.44 -5.89 18.24
CA ALA A 142 10.61 -7.26 17.78
C ALA A 142 9.67 -7.69 16.65
N PRO A 143 8.34 -7.47 16.68
CA PRO A 143 7.46 -7.74 15.54
C PRO A 143 7.86 -6.93 14.29
N ARG A 144 8.28 -5.68 14.47
CA ARG A 144 8.71 -4.85 13.34
C ARG A 144 9.98 -5.40 12.70
N GLU A 145 10.97 -5.77 13.50
CA GLU A 145 12.21 -6.39 13.02
C GLU A 145 11.95 -7.70 12.29
N ARG A 146 11.10 -8.58 12.84
CA ARG A 146 10.71 -9.82 12.17
C ARG A 146 10.10 -9.58 10.79
N VAL A 147 9.09 -8.70 10.70
CA VAL A 147 8.40 -8.39 9.44
C VAL A 147 9.38 -7.76 8.44
N THR A 148 10.25 -6.84 8.91
CA THR A 148 11.29 -6.24 8.07
C THR A 148 12.23 -7.32 7.51
N ASN A 149 12.64 -8.29 8.33
CA ASN A 149 13.53 -9.37 7.89
C ASN A 149 12.82 -10.32 6.91
N GLN A 150 11.54 -10.66 7.13
CA GLN A 150 10.78 -11.45 6.16
C GLN A 150 10.81 -10.81 4.76
N PHE A 151 10.51 -9.51 4.62
CA PHE A 151 10.60 -8.85 3.32
C PHE A 151 12.04 -8.81 2.75
N LYS A 152 13.05 -8.63 3.61
CA LYS A 152 14.45 -8.68 3.17
C LYS A 152 14.88 -10.06 2.67
N ASP A 153 14.36 -11.13 3.26
CA ASP A 153 14.63 -12.52 2.84
C ASP A 153 14.09 -12.79 1.42
N HIS A 154 13.08 -12.04 0.98
CA HIS A 154 12.59 -12.00 -0.41
C HIS A 154 13.40 -11.06 -1.32
N GLY A 155 14.47 -10.45 -0.83
CA GLY A 155 15.36 -9.57 -1.61
C GLY A 155 14.92 -8.10 -1.68
N PHE A 156 13.89 -7.69 -0.96
CA PHE A 156 13.42 -6.30 -0.99
C PHE A 156 14.30 -5.38 -0.12
N THR A 157 14.48 -4.14 -0.59
CA THR A 157 14.92 -3.03 0.25
C THR A 157 13.75 -2.65 1.17
N VAL A 158 14.00 -2.49 2.48
CA VAL A 158 12.93 -2.23 3.47
C VAL A 158 13.32 -1.10 4.40
N TYR A 159 12.39 -0.14 4.60
CA TYR A 159 12.50 0.99 5.50
C TYR A 159 11.48 0.95 6.64
#